data_efa505a1694694f72422987c6ef16291
#
_entry.id   efa505a1694694f72422987c6ef16291
#
_cell.length_a   1.000
_cell.length_b   1.000
_cell.length_c   1.000
_cell.angle_alpha   90.00
_cell.angle_beta   90.00
_cell.angle_gamma   90.00
#
_symmetry.space_group_name_H-M   'P 1'
#
loop_
_entity.id
_entity.type
_entity.pdbx_description
1 polymer ?
#
loop_
_entity_poly.entity_id
_entity_poly.type
_entity_poly.pdbx_seq_one_letter_code
_entity_poly.pdbx_strand_id
1 'polypeptide(L)'
;MRRLLVLLLAMAALAAPAAARVATGTGTIVTIAAVDHPRGLAVLPDGSFLVAEPFRNLVQRVAPDGTVTTVAGTGTAGFSGDGGPAAAAELNFVHGVAAMPDGGFVLADTLNDRIRRVSPDGTITTVATDLADPRGVAAFPNGKILIPDTGNNRIEVVNADGTIQTVAGTGVAGFAGDGGPAASAELRSPFGVAPLPDGGFLVDDSGNARIRRVRPDGTITTVAGNGIVGYAGDGGPAVDAEVSAVHNIAPAPGGFLIADTGNDRIRLVRSDGTIATIAGSGTRGFSGDGGPALAAQLDQPKAVALTAAGGVLVADSENDRVRLADLALLPPLTLKLAPRALRARPGSRVRLRFTLDAPALVRARLLRGSKTVVTRSASTRPGAASLVLRAPRRPGRYRLVVLATASGGRTARANGSLTVTRR
;
A
#
# COMPACT_ATOMS: atom_id res chain seq x y z
N MET A 1 30.69 -2.94 59.40
CA MET A 1 30.51 -2.20 58.14
C MET A 1 29.82 -3.12 57.13
N ARG A 2 28.49 -3.03 57.05
CA ARG A 2 27.68 -3.81 56.10
C ARG A 2 27.47 -2.95 54.85
N ARG A 3 27.98 -3.44 53.70
CA ARG A 3 27.73 -2.82 52.38
C ARG A 3 26.38 -3.30 51.87
N LEU A 4 25.46 -2.36 51.72
CA LEU A 4 24.15 -2.56 51.11
C LEU A 4 24.33 -2.52 49.58
N LEU A 5 24.08 -3.67 48.92
CA LEU A 5 24.06 -3.79 47.46
C LEU A 5 22.64 -3.43 47.00
N VAL A 6 22.47 -2.28 46.37
CA VAL A 6 21.21 -1.89 45.75
C VAL A 6 21.18 -2.49 44.35
N LEU A 7 20.33 -3.49 44.16
CA LEU A 7 20.03 -4.08 42.84
C LEU A 7 18.99 -3.17 42.18
N LEU A 8 19.39 -2.39 41.16
CA LEU A 8 18.45 -1.72 40.25
C LEU A 8 17.88 -2.80 39.31
N LEU A 9 16.64 -3.21 39.53
CA LEU A 9 15.85 -3.93 38.55
C LEU A 9 15.42 -2.91 37.45
N ALA A 10 16.06 -2.95 36.30
CA ALA A 10 15.55 -2.35 35.10
C ALA A 10 14.32 -3.16 34.65
N MET A 11 13.13 -2.67 34.91
CA MET A 11 11.91 -3.17 34.26
C MET A 11 11.99 -2.82 32.77
N ALA A 12 12.42 -3.77 31.97
CA ALA A 12 12.14 -3.73 30.54
C ALA A 12 10.62 -3.88 30.39
N ALA A 13 9.96 -2.78 30.00
CA ALA A 13 8.58 -2.84 29.57
C ALA A 13 8.55 -3.69 28.30
N LEU A 14 8.12 -4.96 28.42
CA LEU A 14 7.75 -5.76 27.27
C LEU A 14 6.61 -5.00 26.56
N ALA A 15 6.91 -4.40 25.41
CA ALA A 15 5.89 -3.95 24.50
C ALA A 15 5.05 -5.18 24.13
N ALA A 16 3.76 -5.15 24.43
CA ALA A 16 2.84 -6.19 24.02
C ALA A 16 2.92 -6.35 22.49
N PRO A 17 2.92 -7.60 21.95
CA PRO A 17 2.97 -7.81 20.50
C PRO A 17 1.86 -7.00 19.83
N ALA A 18 2.22 -6.27 18.78
CA ALA A 18 1.28 -5.53 17.96
C ALA A 18 0.43 -6.56 17.20
N ALA A 19 -0.61 -7.07 17.84
CA ALA A 19 -1.62 -7.87 17.14
C ALA A 19 -2.06 -7.10 15.90
N ALA A 20 -2.22 -7.79 14.76
CA ALA A 20 -2.68 -7.22 13.51
C ALA A 20 -3.88 -6.29 13.76
N ARG A 21 -3.62 -4.98 13.82
CA ARG A 21 -4.68 -3.99 14.07
C ARG A 21 -5.42 -3.80 12.76
N VAL A 22 -6.65 -4.26 12.72
CA VAL A 22 -7.60 -3.92 11.68
C VAL A 22 -7.85 -2.42 11.78
N ALA A 23 -7.67 -1.68 10.67
CA ALA A 23 -7.98 -0.25 10.62
C ALA A 23 -9.46 -0.06 10.95
N THR A 24 -9.76 0.73 11.98
CA THR A 24 -11.12 0.98 12.48
C THR A 24 -11.64 2.37 12.09
N GLY A 25 -10.80 3.16 11.43
CA GLY A 25 -11.15 4.51 10.99
C GLY A 25 -11.18 5.54 12.12
N THR A 26 -10.42 5.29 13.18
CA THR A 26 -10.38 6.17 14.36
C THR A 26 -9.63 7.48 14.13
N GLY A 27 -8.91 7.60 13.00
CA GLY A 27 -8.06 8.77 12.71
C GLY A 27 -6.80 8.82 13.58
N THR A 28 -6.46 7.73 14.27
CA THR A 28 -5.28 7.66 15.16
C THR A 28 -4.05 7.17 14.43
N ILE A 29 -2.86 7.44 14.99
CA ILE A 29 -1.58 6.91 14.53
C ILE A 29 -0.89 6.16 15.67
N VAL A 30 -0.21 5.06 15.36
CA VAL A 30 0.54 4.25 16.34
C VAL A 30 1.81 3.70 15.73
N THR A 31 2.88 3.55 16.50
CA THR A 31 4.07 2.81 16.11
C THR A 31 3.75 1.31 16.06
N ILE A 32 4.15 0.64 14.98
CA ILE A 32 3.93 -0.80 14.77
C ILE A 32 5.22 -1.60 14.59
N ALA A 33 6.32 -0.93 14.26
CA ALA A 33 7.65 -1.54 14.20
C ALA A 33 8.73 -0.51 14.51
N ALA A 34 9.79 -0.93 15.23
CA ALA A 34 11.03 -0.20 15.35
C ALA A 34 12.01 -0.77 14.32
N VAL A 35 12.50 0.08 13.44
CA VAL A 35 13.38 -0.25 12.30
C VAL A 35 14.29 0.94 12.01
N ASP A 36 15.50 0.69 11.57
CA ASP A 36 16.51 1.74 11.40
C ASP A 36 16.30 2.53 10.10
N HIS A 37 16.05 3.83 10.19
CA HIS A 37 15.89 4.78 9.08
C HIS A 37 15.10 4.21 7.89
N PRO A 38 13.84 3.75 8.06
CA PRO A 38 13.08 3.09 7.00
C PRO A 38 12.82 4.04 5.83
N ARG A 39 13.09 3.60 4.59
CA ARG A 39 12.89 4.42 3.38
C ARG A 39 11.96 3.83 2.34
N GLY A 40 11.86 2.52 2.24
CA GLY A 40 10.95 1.83 1.34
C GLY A 40 9.93 1.01 2.11
N LEU A 41 8.67 0.99 1.66
CA LEU A 41 7.59 0.18 2.25
C LEU A 41 6.83 -0.55 1.14
N ALA A 42 6.56 -1.84 1.33
CA ALA A 42 5.69 -2.61 0.44
C ALA A 42 4.79 -3.56 1.25
N VAL A 43 3.47 -3.42 1.10
CA VAL A 43 2.50 -4.31 1.76
C VAL A 43 2.36 -5.60 0.99
N LEU A 44 2.38 -6.73 1.70
CA LEU A 44 2.20 -8.07 1.15
C LEU A 44 0.76 -8.57 1.32
N PRO A 45 0.32 -9.55 0.49
CA PRO A 45 -1.06 -10.05 0.53
C PRO A 45 -1.50 -10.68 1.86
N ASP A 46 -0.57 -11.18 2.65
CA ASP A 46 -0.82 -11.79 3.96
C ASP A 46 -0.93 -10.78 5.11
N GLY A 47 -0.80 -9.48 4.80
CA GLY A 47 -0.86 -8.38 5.75
C GLY A 47 0.47 -8.04 6.43
N SER A 48 1.54 -8.79 6.13
CA SER A 48 2.90 -8.37 6.45
C SER A 48 3.35 -7.25 5.52
N PHE A 49 4.47 -6.61 5.81
CA PHE A 49 5.06 -5.61 4.93
C PHE A 49 6.58 -5.68 4.94
N LEU A 50 7.17 -5.25 3.84
CA LEU A 50 8.61 -5.11 3.67
C LEU A 50 9.05 -3.69 4.02
N VAL A 51 10.24 -3.58 4.59
CA VAL A 51 10.91 -2.32 4.94
C VAL A 51 12.33 -2.35 4.38
N ALA A 52 12.70 -1.33 3.61
CA ALA A 52 14.08 -1.11 3.19
C ALA A 52 14.80 -0.24 4.22
N GLU A 53 15.93 -0.72 4.73
CA GLU A 53 16.81 -0.06 5.70
C GLU A 53 18.16 0.24 5.04
N PRO A 54 18.32 1.41 4.37
CA PRO A 54 19.49 1.66 3.53
C PRO A 54 20.80 1.71 4.30
N PHE A 55 20.82 2.28 5.51
CA PHE A 55 22.05 2.35 6.32
C PHE A 55 22.48 1.01 6.89
N ARG A 56 21.56 0.05 6.94
CA ARG A 56 21.86 -1.33 7.33
C ARG A 56 22.03 -2.28 6.15
N ASN A 57 21.82 -1.80 4.91
CA ASN A 57 21.88 -2.62 3.70
C ASN A 57 20.99 -3.87 3.78
N LEU A 58 19.77 -3.72 4.34
CA LEU A 58 18.84 -4.81 4.61
C LEU A 58 17.45 -4.50 4.02
N VAL A 59 16.74 -5.58 3.70
CA VAL A 59 15.27 -5.56 3.62
C VAL A 59 14.73 -6.45 4.73
N GLN A 60 13.86 -5.89 5.54
CA GLN A 60 13.17 -6.62 6.61
C GLN A 60 11.71 -6.85 6.24
N ARG A 61 11.15 -7.95 6.72
CA ARG A 61 9.72 -8.24 6.71
C ARG A 61 9.19 -8.12 8.12
N VAL A 62 8.14 -7.31 8.27
CA VAL A 62 7.38 -7.18 9.51
C VAL A 62 6.09 -7.95 9.37
N ALA A 63 5.91 -8.99 10.17
CA ALA A 63 4.70 -9.81 10.19
C ALA A 63 3.54 -9.09 10.92
N PRO A 64 2.27 -9.51 10.73
CA PRO A 64 1.12 -8.88 11.40
C PRO A 64 1.18 -8.94 12.94
N ASP A 65 1.91 -9.88 13.52
CA ASP A 65 2.16 -9.99 14.95
C ASP A 65 3.30 -9.09 15.47
N GLY A 66 3.95 -8.34 14.55
CA GLY A 66 5.08 -7.45 14.84
C GLY A 66 6.45 -8.13 14.79
N THR A 67 6.52 -9.43 14.46
CA THR A 67 7.81 -10.13 14.28
C THR A 67 8.57 -9.55 13.09
N VAL A 68 9.83 -9.18 13.31
CA VAL A 68 10.73 -8.62 12.29
C VAL A 68 11.77 -9.67 11.88
N THR A 69 11.88 -9.91 10.57
CA THR A 69 12.84 -10.87 10.00
C THR A 69 13.58 -10.27 8.81
N THR A 70 14.89 -10.48 8.71
CA THR A 70 15.66 -10.09 7.52
C THR A 70 15.34 -11.04 6.37
N VAL A 71 14.94 -10.49 5.22
CA VAL A 71 14.58 -11.26 4.01
C VAL A 71 15.53 -11.01 2.84
N ALA A 72 16.36 -9.96 2.90
CA ALA A 72 17.46 -9.74 1.96
C ALA A 72 18.55 -8.88 2.62
N GLY A 73 19.80 -9.14 2.25
CA GLY A 73 20.96 -8.43 2.72
C GLY A 73 21.64 -9.09 3.94
N THR A 74 22.98 -9.02 3.98
CA THR A 74 23.80 -9.46 5.14
C THR A 74 24.05 -8.33 6.14
N GLY A 75 23.76 -7.09 5.75
CA GLY A 75 24.15 -5.88 6.48
C GLY A 75 25.50 -5.30 6.03
N THR A 76 26.29 -6.04 5.26
CA THR A 76 27.53 -5.56 4.68
C THR A 76 27.24 -4.84 3.36
N ALA A 77 27.79 -3.62 3.21
CA ALA A 77 27.70 -2.89 1.95
C ALA A 77 28.54 -3.58 0.87
N GLY A 78 27.95 -3.89 -0.26
CA GLY A 78 28.63 -4.58 -1.36
C GLY A 78 27.65 -5.08 -2.42
N PHE A 79 28.15 -5.89 -3.35
CA PHE A 79 27.36 -6.56 -4.37
C PHE A 79 27.80 -8.03 -4.50
N SER A 80 26.91 -8.93 -4.10
CA SER A 80 27.11 -10.38 -4.22
C SER A 80 25.78 -11.13 -4.20
N GLY A 81 25.84 -12.45 -4.33
CA GLY A 81 24.76 -13.38 -3.99
C GLY A 81 23.73 -13.64 -5.09
N ASP A 82 23.90 -13.14 -6.33
CA ASP A 82 22.98 -13.48 -7.44
C ASP A 82 22.93 -15.00 -7.69
N GLY A 83 21.71 -15.54 -7.79
CA GLY A 83 21.43 -16.95 -7.92
C GLY A 83 21.39 -17.72 -6.60
N GLY A 84 21.63 -17.05 -5.47
CA GLY A 84 21.60 -17.62 -4.12
C GLY A 84 20.54 -17.02 -3.20
N PRO A 85 20.56 -17.39 -1.90
CA PRO A 85 19.62 -16.87 -0.92
C PRO A 85 19.77 -15.35 -0.72
N ALA A 86 18.69 -14.59 -0.82
CA ALA A 86 18.68 -13.13 -0.69
C ALA A 86 19.22 -12.65 0.67
N ALA A 87 18.96 -13.38 1.75
CA ALA A 87 19.47 -13.05 3.08
C ALA A 87 21.00 -13.22 3.23
N ALA A 88 21.67 -13.89 2.27
CA ALA A 88 23.12 -14.06 2.20
C ALA A 88 23.77 -13.12 1.17
N ALA A 89 23.03 -12.29 0.47
CA ALA A 89 23.52 -11.35 -0.51
C ALA A 89 24.08 -10.08 0.15
N GLU A 90 25.12 -9.49 -0.43
CA GLU A 90 25.51 -8.11 -0.11
C GLU A 90 24.70 -7.14 -0.96
N LEU A 91 24.21 -6.10 -0.33
CA LEU A 91 23.45 -4.99 -0.90
C LEU A 91 24.12 -3.68 -0.52
N ASN A 92 23.82 -2.59 -1.23
CA ASN A 92 24.42 -1.30 -0.93
C ASN A 92 23.36 -0.18 -1.00
N PHE A 93 22.96 0.31 0.18
CA PHE A 93 22.02 1.42 0.35
C PHE A 93 20.67 1.13 -0.32
N VAL A 94 20.00 0.06 0.09
CA VAL A 94 18.67 -0.32 -0.43
C VAL A 94 17.65 0.75 -0.10
N HIS A 95 17.16 1.49 -1.10
CA HIS A 95 16.24 2.62 -0.86
C HIS A 95 14.78 2.24 -1.07
N GLY A 96 14.44 1.65 -2.21
CA GLY A 96 13.07 1.26 -2.58
C GLY A 96 12.84 -0.25 -2.51
N VAL A 97 11.61 -0.66 -2.20
CA VAL A 97 11.14 -2.05 -2.25
C VAL A 97 9.71 -2.10 -2.76
N ALA A 98 9.37 -3.12 -3.56
CA ALA A 98 8.01 -3.33 -4.05
C ALA A 98 7.65 -4.82 -4.11
N ALA A 99 6.44 -5.16 -3.70
CA ALA A 99 5.91 -6.51 -3.82
C ALA A 99 5.62 -6.87 -5.28
N MET A 100 5.93 -8.10 -5.68
CA MET A 100 5.64 -8.64 -6.99
C MET A 100 4.35 -9.48 -6.97
N PRO A 101 3.61 -9.56 -8.09
CA PRO A 101 2.35 -10.31 -8.15
C PRO A 101 2.49 -11.82 -7.93
N ASP A 102 3.68 -12.37 -8.14
CA ASP A 102 4.00 -13.79 -7.94
C ASP A 102 4.33 -14.16 -6.49
N GLY A 103 4.35 -13.16 -5.57
CA GLY A 103 4.68 -13.33 -4.15
C GLY A 103 6.14 -13.07 -3.81
N GLY A 104 7.00 -12.78 -4.80
CA GLY A 104 8.34 -12.25 -4.61
C GLY A 104 8.32 -10.73 -4.39
N PHE A 105 9.50 -10.10 -4.46
CA PHE A 105 9.64 -8.66 -4.39
C PHE A 105 10.85 -8.17 -5.19
N VAL A 106 10.87 -6.87 -5.49
CA VAL A 106 12.01 -6.18 -6.09
C VAL A 106 12.52 -5.11 -5.16
N LEU A 107 13.81 -4.81 -5.25
CA LEU A 107 14.47 -3.78 -4.46
C LEU A 107 15.41 -2.94 -5.33
N ALA A 108 15.52 -1.66 -4.99
CA ALA A 108 16.51 -0.75 -5.57
C ALA A 108 17.81 -0.85 -4.74
N ASP A 109 18.81 -1.51 -5.32
CA ASP A 109 20.16 -1.66 -4.77
C ASP A 109 20.98 -0.44 -5.22
N THR A 110 20.65 0.71 -4.59
CA THR A 110 20.84 2.07 -5.11
C THR A 110 22.29 2.39 -5.43
N LEU A 111 23.22 2.19 -4.47
CA LEU A 111 24.63 2.47 -4.66
C LEU A 111 25.39 1.38 -5.44
N ASN A 112 24.68 0.33 -5.87
CA ASN A 112 25.15 -0.64 -6.85
C ASN A 112 24.55 -0.38 -8.25
N ASP A 113 23.77 0.71 -8.43
CA ASP A 113 23.17 1.15 -9.69
C ASP A 113 22.35 0.05 -10.39
N ARG A 114 21.54 -0.70 -9.61
CA ARG A 114 20.76 -1.84 -10.13
C ARG A 114 19.46 -2.10 -9.40
N ILE A 115 18.60 -2.86 -10.06
CA ILE A 115 17.42 -3.44 -9.42
C ILE A 115 17.63 -4.94 -9.27
N ARG A 116 17.36 -5.42 -8.06
CA ARG A 116 17.40 -6.85 -7.72
C ARG A 116 15.99 -7.37 -7.48
N ARG A 117 15.76 -8.62 -7.87
CA ARG A 117 14.50 -9.33 -7.63
C ARG A 117 14.75 -10.50 -6.69
N VAL A 118 13.91 -10.63 -5.69
CA VAL A 118 13.84 -11.81 -4.82
C VAL A 118 12.60 -12.60 -5.22
N SER A 119 12.81 -13.83 -5.67
CA SER A 119 11.74 -14.76 -6.02
C SER A 119 11.04 -15.31 -4.77
N PRO A 120 9.83 -15.92 -4.88
CA PRO A 120 9.08 -16.46 -3.73
C PRO A 120 9.84 -17.53 -2.93
N ASP A 121 10.79 -18.22 -3.54
CA ASP A 121 11.69 -19.21 -2.91
C ASP A 121 12.87 -18.56 -2.15
N GLY A 122 12.98 -17.21 -2.18
CA GLY A 122 14.03 -16.47 -1.53
C GLY A 122 15.32 -16.30 -2.36
N THR A 123 15.35 -16.72 -3.63
CA THR A 123 16.51 -16.53 -4.52
C THR A 123 16.57 -15.10 -5.03
N ILE A 124 17.74 -14.44 -4.94
CA ILE A 124 17.97 -13.09 -5.45
C ILE A 124 18.67 -13.11 -6.82
N THR A 125 18.25 -12.20 -7.72
CA THR A 125 18.86 -12.01 -9.04
C THR A 125 18.84 -10.55 -9.43
N THR A 126 19.82 -10.10 -10.23
CA THR A 126 19.81 -8.77 -10.87
C THR A 126 18.85 -8.78 -12.06
N VAL A 127 17.95 -7.79 -12.16
CA VAL A 127 16.95 -7.68 -13.24
C VAL A 127 17.09 -6.39 -14.07
N ALA A 128 17.84 -5.41 -13.59
CA ALA A 128 18.20 -4.20 -14.34
C ALA A 128 19.55 -3.69 -13.90
N THR A 129 20.37 -3.25 -14.88
CA THR A 129 21.67 -2.59 -14.73
C THR A 129 21.68 -1.31 -15.56
N ASP A 130 22.82 -0.63 -15.63
CA ASP A 130 23.02 0.60 -16.41
C ASP A 130 22.10 1.75 -15.98
N LEU A 131 21.76 1.76 -14.70
CA LEU A 131 21.02 2.82 -14.02
C LEU A 131 21.99 3.77 -13.30
N ALA A 132 21.48 4.92 -12.86
CA ALA A 132 22.22 5.83 -12.01
C ALA A 132 21.37 6.23 -10.79
N ASP A 133 21.82 5.86 -9.61
CA ASP A 133 21.16 6.18 -8.33
C ASP A 133 19.66 5.84 -8.36
N PRO A 134 19.23 4.59 -8.74
CA PRO A 134 17.82 4.22 -8.74
C PRO A 134 17.31 4.19 -7.30
N ARG A 135 16.32 5.04 -6.97
CA ARG A 135 15.87 5.20 -5.56
C ARG A 135 14.55 4.53 -5.28
N GLY A 136 13.63 4.58 -6.21
CA GLY A 136 12.35 3.90 -6.11
C GLY A 136 12.31 2.63 -6.95
N VAL A 137 11.28 1.84 -6.72
CA VAL A 137 10.87 0.73 -7.58
C VAL A 137 9.40 0.44 -7.33
N ALA A 138 8.67 0.08 -8.37
CA ALA A 138 7.29 -0.36 -8.24
C ALA A 138 6.98 -1.47 -9.25
N ALA A 139 5.99 -2.31 -8.96
CA ALA A 139 5.58 -3.38 -9.85
C ALA A 139 4.15 -3.17 -10.34
N PHE A 140 3.93 -3.34 -11.64
CA PHE A 140 2.60 -3.44 -12.22
C PHE A 140 1.96 -4.81 -11.91
N PRO A 141 0.63 -4.91 -11.90
CA PRO A 141 -0.07 -6.20 -11.72
C PRO A 141 0.27 -7.28 -12.77
N ASN A 142 0.83 -6.89 -13.92
CA ASN A 142 1.30 -7.79 -14.98
C ASN A 142 2.77 -8.20 -14.84
N GLY A 143 3.43 -7.81 -13.73
CA GLY A 143 4.82 -8.18 -13.42
C GLY A 143 5.88 -7.27 -14.03
N LYS A 144 5.54 -6.25 -14.82
CA LYS A 144 6.50 -5.23 -15.26
C LYS A 144 6.98 -4.42 -14.07
N ILE A 145 8.26 -4.01 -14.10
CA ILE A 145 8.88 -3.24 -13.03
C ILE A 145 9.12 -1.81 -13.53
N LEU A 146 8.66 -0.84 -12.75
CA LEU A 146 8.83 0.59 -13.02
C LEU A 146 9.93 1.14 -12.12
N ILE A 147 10.89 1.87 -12.72
CA ILE A 147 12.11 2.31 -12.06
C ILE A 147 12.33 3.80 -12.32
N PRO A 148 12.37 4.65 -11.29
CA PRO A 148 12.95 5.98 -11.42
C PRO A 148 14.48 5.86 -11.48
N ASP A 149 15.04 6.07 -12.65
CA ASP A 149 16.48 6.18 -12.91
C ASP A 149 16.91 7.61 -12.57
N THR A 150 17.00 7.86 -11.25
CA THR A 150 17.01 9.18 -10.62
C THR A 150 18.15 10.05 -11.14
N GLY A 151 19.35 9.51 -11.17
CA GLY A 151 20.55 10.24 -11.67
C GLY A 151 20.50 10.53 -13.16
N ASN A 152 19.78 9.72 -13.93
CA ASN A 152 19.57 9.90 -15.36
C ASN A 152 18.30 10.69 -15.71
N ASN A 153 17.53 11.19 -14.74
CA ASN A 153 16.33 12.02 -14.92
C ASN A 153 15.28 11.37 -15.86
N ARG A 154 15.05 10.08 -15.74
CA ARG A 154 14.10 9.32 -16.56
C ARG A 154 13.46 8.20 -15.80
N ILE A 155 12.40 7.63 -16.37
CA ILE A 155 11.68 6.48 -15.83
C ILE A 155 11.83 5.32 -16.79
N GLU A 156 12.32 4.19 -16.27
CA GLU A 156 12.50 2.95 -17.01
C GLU A 156 11.43 1.92 -16.66
N VAL A 157 11.12 1.03 -17.60
CA VAL A 157 10.30 -0.15 -17.39
C VAL A 157 11.09 -1.39 -17.78
N VAL A 158 11.20 -2.36 -16.88
CA VAL A 158 11.62 -3.71 -17.20
C VAL A 158 10.37 -4.52 -17.59
N ASN A 159 10.35 -4.99 -18.82
CA ASN A 159 9.30 -5.84 -19.35
C ASN A 159 9.46 -7.29 -18.86
N ALA A 160 8.42 -8.13 -19.06
CA ALA A 160 8.44 -9.54 -18.65
C ALA A 160 9.51 -10.39 -19.39
N ASP A 161 9.95 -9.95 -20.57
CA ASP A 161 11.02 -10.56 -21.34
C ASP A 161 12.42 -10.10 -20.94
N GLY A 162 12.53 -9.23 -19.91
CA GLY A 162 13.77 -8.66 -19.40
C GLY A 162 14.25 -7.42 -20.17
N THR A 163 13.56 -6.98 -21.22
CA THR A 163 13.93 -5.76 -21.94
C THR A 163 13.65 -4.52 -21.11
N ILE A 164 14.54 -3.52 -21.20
CA ILE A 164 14.40 -2.23 -20.50
C ILE A 164 14.04 -1.16 -21.53
N GLN A 165 13.09 -0.31 -21.18
CA GLN A 165 12.60 0.77 -22.02
C GLN A 165 12.36 2.04 -21.20
N THR A 166 12.87 3.18 -21.73
CA THR A 166 12.50 4.50 -21.20
C THR A 166 11.06 4.83 -21.55
N VAL A 167 10.24 5.13 -20.52
CA VAL A 167 8.82 5.44 -20.68
C VAL A 167 8.46 6.88 -20.33
N ALA A 168 9.35 7.61 -19.65
CA ALA A 168 9.23 9.04 -19.41
C ALA A 168 10.62 9.65 -19.15
N GLY A 169 10.81 10.91 -19.54
CA GLY A 169 12.04 11.65 -19.36
C GLY A 169 13.01 11.52 -20.53
N THR A 170 13.60 12.64 -20.95
CA THR A 170 14.64 12.69 -22.00
C THR A 170 16.05 12.44 -21.47
N GLY A 171 16.23 12.38 -20.14
CA GLY A 171 17.53 12.38 -19.48
C GLY A 171 18.04 13.80 -19.15
N VAL A 172 17.46 14.83 -19.73
CA VAL A 172 17.79 16.22 -19.40
C VAL A 172 17.05 16.65 -18.14
N ALA A 173 17.79 17.15 -17.15
CA ALA A 173 17.21 17.67 -15.92
C ALA A 173 16.45 18.97 -16.18
N GLY A 174 15.14 18.99 -15.94
CA GLY A 174 14.31 20.15 -16.18
C GLY A 174 12.83 19.89 -15.93
N PHE A 175 12.00 20.86 -16.30
CA PHE A 175 10.54 20.75 -16.27
C PHE A 175 9.95 21.21 -17.61
N ALA A 176 9.57 20.24 -18.45
CA ALA A 176 8.91 20.47 -19.71
C ALA A 176 7.99 19.30 -20.10
N GLY A 177 7.19 19.49 -21.14
CA GLY A 177 6.49 18.42 -21.83
C GLY A 177 5.11 18.08 -21.26
N ASP A 178 4.54 18.85 -20.31
CA ASP A 178 3.15 18.63 -19.85
C ASP A 178 2.14 18.74 -21.00
N GLY A 179 1.25 17.77 -21.10
CA GLY A 179 0.27 17.63 -22.18
C GLY A 179 0.79 16.90 -23.41
N GLY A 180 2.08 16.57 -23.45
CA GLY A 180 2.75 15.86 -24.56
C GLY A 180 3.20 14.44 -24.19
N PRO A 181 3.99 13.80 -25.09
CA PRO A 181 4.55 12.48 -24.88
C PRO A 181 5.52 12.45 -23.68
N ALA A 182 5.32 11.51 -22.74
CA ALA A 182 6.13 11.40 -21.54
C ALA A 182 7.61 11.14 -21.83
N ALA A 183 7.95 10.37 -22.89
CA ALA A 183 9.32 10.11 -23.31
C ALA A 183 10.05 11.36 -23.83
N SER A 184 9.30 12.43 -24.16
CA SER A 184 9.85 13.72 -24.59
C SER A 184 9.83 14.79 -23.50
N ALA A 185 9.37 14.46 -22.31
CA ALA A 185 9.31 15.38 -21.18
C ALA A 185 10.68 15.51 -20.51
N GLU A 186 10.89 16.63 -19.84
CA GLU A 186 12.00 16.77 -18.89
C GLU A 186 11.54 16.47 -17.49
N LEU A 187 12.34 15.68 -16.76
CA LEU A 187 12.18 15.36 -15.34
C LEU A 187 13.43 15.84 -14.58
N ARG A 188 13.29 16.03 -13.28
CA ARG A 188 14.44 16.36 -12.43
C ARG A 188 14.46 15.48 -11.20
N SER A 189 15.49 14.64 -11.08
CA SER A 189 15.67 13.74 -9.94
C SER A 189 14.36 13.05 -9.53
N PRO A 190 13.71 12.26 -10.41
CA PRO A 190 12.50 11.53 -10.04
C PRO A 190 12.85 10.48 -8.98
N PHE A 191 12.10 10.45 -7.85
CA PHE A 191 12.38 9.55 -6.74
C PHE A 191 11.42 8.37 -6.66
N GLY A 192 10.13 8.65 -6.62
CA GLY A 192 9.08 7.68 -6.44
C GLY A 192 8.26 7.46 -7.71
N VAL A 193 7.77 6.25 -7.89
CA VAL A 193 6.82 5.88 -8.95
C VAL A 193 5.71 5.01 -8.39
N ALA A 194 4.51 5.14 -8.94
CA ALA A 194 3.38 4.35 -8.50
C ALA A 194 2.47 3.95 -9.67
N PRO A 195 2.37 2.65 -10.00
CA PRO A 195 1.43 2.16 -11.01
C PRO A 195 -0.02 2.46 -10.62
N LEU A 196 -0.83 2.80 -11.61
CA LEU A 196 -2.26 3.06 -11.45
C LEU A 196 -3.11 1.93 -12.03
N PRO A 197 -4.36 1.74 -11.53
CA PRO A 197 -5.25 0.67 -12.00
C PRO A 197 -5.64 0.76 -13.47
N ASP A 198 -5.55 1.95 -14.08
CA ASP A 198 -5.84 2.17 -15.50
C ASP A 198 -4.68 1.79 -16.44
N GLY A 199 -3.54 1.36 -15.88
CA GLY A 199 -2.33 1.02 -16.61
C GLY A 199 -1.36 2.20 -16.82
N GLY A 200 -1.73 3.40 -16.39
CA GLY A 200 -0.82 4.55 -16.26
C GLY A 200 0.00 4.46 -14.97
N PHE A 201 0.74 5.52 -14.67
CA PHE A 201 1.53 5.61 -13.44
C PHE A 201 1.75 7.06 -13.00
N LEU A 202 2.07 7.24 -11.73
CA LEU A 202 2.53 8.50 -11.16
C LEU A 202 4.06 8.52 -11.11
N VAL A 203 4.61 9.72 -11.23
CA VAL A 203 6.02 10.02 -11.06
C VAL A 203 6.15 11.14 -10.02
N ASP A 204 6.92 10.90 -9.00
CA ASP A 204 7.41 11.92 -8.12
C ASP A 204 8.59 12.63 -8.79
N ASP A 205 8.33 13.77 -9.41
CA ASP A 205 9.30 14.64 -10.07
C ASP A 205 9.89 15.61 -9.02
N SER A 206 10.57 15.02 -8.02
CA SER A 206 10.98 15.63 -6.76
C SER A 206 11.79 16.92 -6.96
N GLY A 207 12.75 16.92 -7.86
CA GLY A 207 13.58 18.09 -8.14
C GLY A 207 12.80 19.26 -8.74
N ASN A 208 11.58 19.02 -9.23
CA ASN A 208 10.66 20.05 -9.74
C ASN A 208 9.52 20.36 -8.74
N ALA A 209 9.51 19.79 -7.55
CA ALA A 209 8.44 19.91 -6.56
C ALA A 209 7.04 19.64 -7.16
N ARG A 210 6.91 18.53 -7.92
CA ARG A 210 5.68 18.13 -8.62
C ARG A 210 5.46 16.62 -8.59
N ILE A 211 4.20 16.23 -8.65
CA ILE A 211 3.80 14.87 -9.00
C ILE A 211 3.19 14.90 -10.38
N ARG A 212 3.71 14.05 -11.26
CA ARG A 212 3.25 13.95 -12.65
C ARG A 212 2.58 12.61 -12.89
N ARG A 213 1.57 12.58 -13.75
CA ARG A 213 0.88 11.37 -14.18
C ARG A 213 1.18 11.07 -15.63
N VAL A 214 1.65 9.88 -15.91
CA VAL A 214 1.72 9.32 -17.26
C VAL A 214 0.49 8.45 -17.46
N ARG A 215 -0.30 8.77 -18.50
CA ARG A 215 -1.48 8.01 -18.90
C ARG A 215 -1.10 6.79 -19.75
N PRO A 216 -2.02 5.80 -19.91
CA PRO A 216 -1.77 4.64 -20.77
C PRO A 216 -1.47 4.98 -22.24
N ASP A 217 -1.92 6.14 -22.73
CA ASP A 217 -1.61 6.67 -24.06
C ASP A 217 -0.24 7.32 -24.17
N GLY A 218 0.54 7.33 -23.06
CA GLY A 218 1.88 7.92 -22.99
C GLY A 218 1.89 9.42 -22.72
N THR A 219 0.76 10.10 -22.54
CA THR A 219 0.70 11.52 -22.22
C THR A 219 1.08 11.80 -20.77
N ILE A 220 1.95 12.78 -20.51
CA ILE A 220 2.32 13.21 -19.15
C ILE A 220 1.65 14.54 -18.78
N THR A 221 1.21 14.67 -17.51
CA THR A 221 0.63 15.90 -16.98
C THR A 221 0.95 16.06 -15.50
N THR A 222 1.13 17.30 -15.02
CA THR A 222 1.20 17.59 -13.59
C THR A 222 -0.17 17.36 -12.91
N VAL A 223 -0.18 16.64 -11.78
CA VAL A 223 -1.40 16.33 -11.01
C VAL A 223 -1.33 16.83 -9.57
N ALA A 224 -0.17 17.21 -9.07
CA ALA A 224 0.02 17.92 -7.80
C ALA A 224 1.36 18.66 -7.79
N GLY A 225 1.45 19.71 -7.00
CA GLY A 225 2.64 20.55 -6.88
C GLY A 225 2.72 21.64 -7.94
N ASN A 226 3.01 22.87 -7.52
CA ASN A 226 3.12 24.06 -8.38
C ASN A 226 4.58 24.40 -8.77
N GLY A 227 5.56 23.64 -8.23
CA GLY A 227 6.99 23.85 -8.43
C GLY A 227 7.66 24.73 -7.38
N ILE A 228 6.91 25.20 -6.41
CA ILE A 228 7.44 25.93 -5.25
C ILE A 228 7.66 24.91 -4.11
N VAL A 229 8.88 24.88 -3.59
CA VAL A 229 9.21 24.08 -2.41
C VAL A 229 8.62 24.75 -1.18
N GLY A 230 7.71 24.08 -0.48
CA GLY A 230 7.03 24.64 0.68
C GLY A 230 5.80 23.83 1.07
N TYR A 231 4.97 24.43 1.95
CA TYR A 231 3.73 23.85 2.43
C TYR A 231 2.58 24.85 2.31
N ALA A 232 1.77 24.66 1.28
CA ALA A 232 0.53 25.43 1.08
C ALA A 232 -0.49 24.59 0.30
N GLY A 233 -1.72 25.09 0.19
CA GLY A 233 -2.74 24.59 -0.73
C GLY A 233 -3.66 23.52 -0.19
N ASP A 234 -3.58 23.13 1.09
CA ASP A 234 -4.52 22.16 1.69
C ASP A 234 -5.97 22.64 1.57
N GLY A 235 -6.85 21.73 1.12
CA GLY A 235 -8.26 22.01 0.83
C GLY A 235 -8.53 22.59 -0.56
N GLY A 236 -7.49 22.99 -1.30
CA GLY A 236 -7.55 23.52 -2.65
C GLY A 236 -7.12 22.53 -3.73
N PRO A 237 -6.98 23.01 -5.01
CA PRO A 237 -6.48 22.19 -6.10
C PRO A 237 -5.05 21.71 -5.83
N ALA A 238 -4.79 20.41 -6.03
CA ALA A 238 -3.48 19.82 -5.77
C ALA A 238 -2.38 20.38 -6.68
N VAL A 239 -2.72 20.81 -7.90
CA VAL A 239 -1.77 21.41 -8.84
C VAL A 239 -1.30 22.82 -8.44
N ASP A 240 -2.03 23.48 -7.53
CA ASP A 240 -1.68 24.78 -6.98
C ASP A 240 -0.97 24.68 -5.62
N ALA A 241 -0.86 23.47 -5.07
CA ALA A 241 -0.26 23.23 -3.77
C ALA A 241 1.28 23.30 -3.84
N GLU A 242 1.90 23.68 -2.72
CA GLU A 242 3.34 23.52 -2.52
C GLU A 242 3.62 22.16 -1.90
N VAL A 243 4.70 21.50 -2.34
CA VAL A 243 5.23 20.25 -1.78
C VAL A 243 6.74 20.36 -1.60
N SER A 244 7.33 19.59 -0.69
CA SER A 244 8.75 19.69 -0.38
C SER A 244 9.40 18.32 -0.28
N ALA A 245 10.47 18.12 -1.08
CA ALA A 245 11.29 16.92 -1.02
C ALA A 245 10.46 15.63 -0.92
N VAL A 246 9.49 15.46 -1.80
CA VAL A 246 8.69 14.24 -1.85
C VAL A 246 9.62 13.05 -2.12
N HIS A 247 9.47 11.95 -1.41
CA HIS A 247 10.29 10.75 -1.60
C HIS A 247 9.49 9.56 -2.09
N ASN A 248 8.19 9.53 -1.82
CA ASN A 248 7.35 8.40 -2.20
C ASN A 248 5.90 8.82 -2.40
N ILE A 249 5.24 8.13 -3.29
CA ILE A 249 3.82 8.24 -3.60
C ILE A 249 3.21 6.85 -3.64
N ALA A 250 1.96 6.71 -3.22
CA ALA A 250 1.26 5.44 -3.26
C ALA A 250 -0.19 5.61 -3.72
N PRO A 251 -0.71 4.71 -4.57
CA PRO A 251 -2.11 4.74 -4.95
C PRO A 251 -3.01 4.57 -3.72
N ALA A 252 -4.12 5.29 -3.71
CA ALA A 252 -5.16 5.16 -2.70
C ALA A 252 -6.55 5.16 -3.37
N PRO A 253 -7.58 4.60 -2.74
CA PRO A 253 -8.94 4.67 -3.24
C PRO A 253 -9.39 6.12 -3.41
N GLY A 254 -9.77 6.47 -4.63
CA GLY A 254 -10.17 7.83 -4.96
C GLY A 254 -9.06 8.86 -5.01
N GLY A 255 -7.78 8.41 -5.24
CA GLY A 255 -6.65 9.32 -5.36
C GLY A 255 -5.29 8.68 -5.12
N PHE A 256 -4.38 9.41 -4.49
CA PHE A 256 -3.06 8.91 -4.12
C PHE A 256 -2.48 9.65 -2.90
N LEU A 257 -1.57 8.98 -2.21
CA LEU A 257 -0.85 9.47 -1.05
C LEU A 257 0.49 10.08 -1.48
N ILE A 258 0.95 11.07 -0.73
CA ILE A 258 2.26 11.71 -0.87
C ILE A 258 2.96 11.68 0.48
N ALA A 259 4.18 11.15 0.54
CA ALA A 259 5.12 11.41 1.62
C ALA A 259 5.77 12.77 1.35
N ASP A 260 5.19 13.83 1.91
CA ASP A 260 5.65 15.22 1.79
C ASP A 260 6.75 15.45 2.83
N THR A 261 7.90 14.81 2.56
CA THR A 261 9.00 14.54 3.49
C THR A 261 9.57 15.81 4.08
N GLY A 262 9.84 16.85 3.25
CA GLY A 262 10.40 18.11 3.71
C GLY A 262 9.44 18.93 4.57
N ASN A 263 8.14 18.58 4.58
CA ASN A 263 7.11 19.20 5.38
C ASN A 263 6.69 18.35 6.59
N ASP A 264 7.33 17.21 6.83
CA ASP A 264 7.02 16.28 7.92
C ASP A 264 5.53 15.89 7.96
N ARG A 265 4.94 15.59 6.77
CA ARG A 265 3.51 15.30 6.58
C ARG A 265 3.25 14.18 5.59
N ILE A 266 2.09 13.58 5.74
CA ILE A 266 1.48 12.72 4.72
C ILE A 266 0.26 13.43 4.18
N ARG A 267 0.19 13.56 2.85
CA ARG A 267 -0.93 14.23 2.16
C ARG A 267 -1.67 13.27 1.25
N LEU A 268 -2.95 13.51 1.06
CA LEU A 268 -3.83 12.78 0.14
C LEU A 268 -4.30 13.72 -0.96
N VAL A 269 -4.01 13.38 -2.20
CA VAL A 269 -4.66 13.97 -3.38
C VAL A 269 -5.87 13.13 -3.73
N ARG A 270 -7.05 13.74 -3.79
CA ARG A 270 -8.31 13.08 -4.09
C ARG A 270 -8.61 13.08 -5.59
N SER A 271 -9.52 12.21 -6.03
CA SER A 271 -9.96 12.12 -7.44
C SER A 271 -10.67 13.38 -7.97
N ASP A 272 -11.15 14.23 -7.08
CA ASP A 272 -11.69 15.56 -7.43
C ASP A 272 -10.59 16.60 -7.66
N GLY A 273 -9.32 16.21 -7.53
CA GLY A 273 -8.15 17.06 -7.72
C GLY A 273 -7.78 17.91 -6.50
N THR A 274 -8.43 17.73 -5.34
CA THR A 274 -8.07 18.45 -4.11
C THR A 274 -6.97 17.73 -3.34
N ILE A 275 -6.18 18.48 -2.54
CA ILE A 275 -5.15 17.93 -1.66
C ILE A 275 -5.44 18.27 -0.19
N ALA A 276 -5.08 17.38 0.72
CA ALA A 276 -5.17 17.63 2.16
C ALA A 276 -4.13 16.83 2.94
N THR A 277 -3.64 17.39 4.04
CA THR A 277 -2.86 16.67 5.03
C THR A 277 -3.75 15.65 5.75
N ILE A 278 -3.25 14.44 5.94
CA ILE A 278 -3.96 13.34 6.62
C ILE A 278 -3.19 12.81 7.84
N ALA A 279 -1.89 13.04 7.92
CA ALA A 279 -1.07 12.74 9.10
C ALA A 279 0.13 13.69 9.15
N GLY A 280 0.63 13.95 10.35
CA GLY A 280 1.74 14.85 10.61
C GLY A 280 1.30 16.30 10.90
N SER A 281 1.80 16.86 11.99
CA SER A 281 1.56 18.27 12.38
C SER A 281 2.44 19.24 11.59
N GLY A 282 3.51 18.75 10.96
CA GLY A 282 4.56 19.53 10.33
C GLY A 282 5.59 20.08 11.30
N THR A 283 5.48 19.72 12.56
CA THR A 283 6.55 19.94 13.54
C THR A 283 7.37 18.67 13.60
N ARG A 284 8.65 18.80 13.30
CA ARG A 284 9.61 17.68 13.31
C ARG A 284 9.76 17.10 14.69
N GLY A 285 9.82 15.77 14.78
CA GLY A 285 10.00 15.02 16.02
C GLY A 285 9.11 13.79 16.13
N PHE A 286 9.01 13.24 17.34
CA PHE A 286 8.21 12.07 17.65
C PHE A 286 7.20 12.33 18.77
N SER A 287 5.94 12.28 18.44
CA SER A 287 4.83 12.30 19.40
C SER A 287 3.54 11.77 18.80
N GLY A 288 2.49 11.68 19.63
CA GLY A 288 1.11 11.47 19.21
C GLY A 288 0.69 10.03 19.00
N ASP A 289 1.49 9.03 19.40
CA ASP A 289 1.08 7.62 19.37
C ASP A 289 -0.18 7.37 20.20
N GLY A 290 -1.20 6.72 19.59
CA GLY A 290 -2.51 6.51 20.18
C GLY A 290 -3.47 7.70 20.03
N GLY A 291 -2.98 8.84 19.55
CA GLY A 291 -3.74 10.08 19.34
C GLY A 291 -4.05 10.36 17.87
N PRO A 292 -4.66 11.53 17.58
CA PRO A 292 -5.02 11.93 16.23
C PRO A 292 -3.80 12.02 15.30
N ALA A 293 -3.87 11.39 14.12
CA ALA A 293 -2.77 11.36 13.15
C ALA A 293 -2.34 12.77 12.70
N LEU A 294 -3.28 13.70 12.58
CA LEU A 294 -2.99 15.12 12.23
C LEU A 294 -2.22 15.88 13.31
N ALA A 295 -2.29 15.45 14.58
CA ALA A 295 -1.58 16.09 15.68
C ALA A 295 -0.22 15.44 15.98
N ALA A 296 0.09 14.33 15.36
CA ALA A 296 1.34 13.62 15.57
C ALA A 296 2.52 14.38 14.98
N GLN A 297 3.67 14.33 15.64
CA GLN A 297 4.93 14.74 15.05
C GLN A 297 5.51 13.57 14.24
N LEU A 298 5.98 13.86 13.05
CA LEU A 298 6.75 12.99 12.18
C LEU A 298 8.13 13.62 11.95
N ASP A 299 9.12 12.82 11.59
CA ASP A 299 10.42 13.32 11.21
C ASP A 299 10.86 12.69 9.87
N GLN A 300 10.84 13.49 8.82
CA GLN A 300 11.16 13.10 7.46
C GLN A 300 10.48 11.78 7.04
N PRO A 301 9.14 11.72 6.99
CA PRO A 301 8.47 10.52 6.52
C PRO A 301 8.82 10.26 5.05
N LYS A 302 9.54 9.15 4.76
CA LYS A 302 10.10 8.89 3.42
C LYS A 302 9.27 7.92 2.58
N ALA A 303 8.44 7.10 3.20
CA ALA A 303 7.55 6.25 2.43
C ALA A 303 6.16 6.15 3.05
N VAL A 304 5.21 5.89 2.17
CA VAL A 304 3.82 5.57 2.51
C VAL A 304 3.37 4.34 1.75
N ALA A 305 2.54 3.52 2.39
CA ALA A 305 1.88 2.41 1.73
C ALA A 305 0.48 2.21 2.30
N LEU A 306 -0.47 1.83 1.44
CA LEU A 306 -1.84 1.56 1.87
C LEU A 306 -1.98 0.09 2.28
N THR A 307 -2.46 -0.17 3.49
CA THR A 307 -2.80 -1.53 3.91
C THR A 307 -4.11 -2.00 3.28
N ALA A 308 -4.30 -3.32 3.18
CA ALA A 308 -5.56 -3.90 2.71
C ALA A 308 -6.78 -3.50 3.57
N ALA A 309 -6.55 -3.06 4.80
CA ALA A 309 -7.58 -2.57 5.73
C ALA A 309 -7.92 -1.07 5.52
N GLY A 310 -7.15 -0.35 4.68
CA GLY A 310 -7.33 1.09 4.43
C GLY A 310 -6.58 1.99 5.40
N GLY A 311 -5.74 1.44 6.28
CA GLY A 311 -4.78 2.20 7.05
C GLY A 311 -3.56 2.59 6.20
N VAL A 312 -2.85 3.61 6.61
CA VAL A 312 -1.65 4.12 5.95
C VAL A 312 -0.43 3.78 6.79
N LEU A 313 0.48 2.96 6.22
CA LEU A 313 1.82 2.80 6.77
C LEU A 313 2.65 4.03 6.44
N VAL A 314 3.41 4.50 7.40
CA VAL A 314 4.32 5.65 7.29
C VAL A 314 5.70 5.22 7.76
N ALA A 315 6.70 5.29 6.88
CA ALA A 315 8.10 5.19 7.27
C ALA A 315 8.53 6.53 7.89
N ASP A 316 8.45 6.61 9.20
CA ASP A 316 8.83 7.78 10.01
C ASP A 316 10.34 7.72 10.26
N SER A 317 11.11 8.12 9.23
CA SER A 317 12.47 7.63 8.98
C SER A 317 13.48 8.08 10.04
N GLU A 318 13.51 9.38 10.38
CA GLU A 318 14.46 9.90 11.37
C GLU A 318 14.00 9.61 12.81
N ASN A 319 12.82 9.00 12.97
CA ASN A 319 12.33 8.45 14.23
C ASN A 319 12.53 6.93 14.35
N ASP A 320 13.21 6.29 13.40
CA ASP A 320 13.55 4.86 13.40
C ASP A 320 12.33 3.94 13.58
N ARG A 321 11.25 4.21 12.86
CA ARG A 321 10.01 3.43 13.01
C ARG A 321 9.08 3.43 11.81
N VAL A 322 8.24 2.41 11.77
CA VAL A 322 7.04 2.42 10.91
C VAL A 322 5.83 2.65 11.79
N ARG A 323 5.00 3.60 11.37
CA ARG A 323 3.74 3.93 12.04
C ARG A 323 2.56 3.58 11.16
N LEU A 324 1.44 3.22 11.78
CA LEU A 324 0.16 2.97 11.13
C LEU A 324 -0.80 4.10 11.49
N ALA A 325 -1.22 4.89 10.49
CA ALA A 325 -2.31 5.84 10.63
C ALA A 325 -3.62 5.14 10.20
N ASP A 326 -4.53 4.99 11.17
CA ASP A 326 -5.83 4.32 10.97
C ASP A 326 -6.86 5.32 10.44
N LEU A 327 -6.79 5.63 9.15
CA LEU A 327 -7.56 6.68 8.50
C LEU A 327 -8.81 6.17 7.79
N ALA A 328 -9.03 4.84 7.73
CA ALA A 328 -10.11 4.18 6.99
C ALA A 328 -10.35 4.75 5.59
N LEU A 329 -9.27 4.92 4.83
CA LEU A 329 -9.34 5.50 3.48
C LEU A 329 -10.19 4.66 2.51
N LEU A 330 -10.41 3.37 2.82
CA LEU A 330 -11.31 2.53 2.06
C LEU A 330 -12.75 2.86 2.42
N PRO A 331 -13.64 3.08 1.44
CA PRO A 331 -15.06 3.25 1.72
C PRO A 331 -15.64 1.99 2.37
N PRO A 332 -16.69 2.10 3.20
CA PRO A 332 -17.36 0.94 3.75
C PRO A 332 -17.76 -0.04 2.65
N LEU A 333 -17.56 -1.35 2.90
CA LEU A 333 -17.98 -2.37 1.94
C LEU A 333 -19.50 -2.30 1.72
N THR A 334 -19.91 -2.13 0.47
CA THR A 334 -21.33 -2.08 0.11
C THR A 334 -21.80 -3.43 -0.41
N LEU A 335 -22.88 -3.96 0.15
CA LEU A 335 -23.57 -5.18 -0.28
C LEU A 335 -25.04 -4.88 -0.54
N LYS A 336 -25.48 -4.94 -1.79
CA LYS A 336 -26.89 -4.79 -2.18
C LYS A 336 -27.45 -6.14 -2.62
N LEU A 337 -28.46 -6.63 -1.91
CA LEU A 337 -29.19 -7.85 -2.25
C LEU A 337 -30.45 -7.52 -3.05
N ALA A 338 -30.63 -8.15 -4.22
CA ALA A 338 -31.78 -7.98 -5.08
C ALA A 338 -32.26 -9.30 -5.70
N PRO A 339 -33.56 -9.68 -5.57
CA PRO A 339 -34.54 -9.08 -4.65
C PRO A 339 -34.33 -9.49 -3.20
N ARG A 340 -34.80 -8.67 -2.27
CA ARG A 340 -34.72 -8.97 -0.82
C ARG A 340 -35.71 -10.06 -0.36
N ALA A 341 -36.77 -10.28 -1.12
CA ALA A 341 -37.75 -11.32 -0.86
C ALA A 341 -37.76 -12.35 -1.98
N LEU A 342 -37.66 -13.61 -1.65
CA LEU A 342 -37.59 -14.74 -2.57
C LEU A 342 -38.69 -15.75 -2.26
N ARG A 343 -39.16 -16.45 -3.28
CA ARG A 343 -40.10 -17.59 -3.17
C ARG A 343 -39.48 -18.81 -3.82
N ALA A 344 -39.72 -20.01 -3.25
CA ALA A 344 -39.19 -21.24 -3.77
C ALA A 344 -40.06 -22.45 -3.39
N ARG A 345 -39.92 -23.54 -4.16
CA ARG A 345 -40.44 -24.87 -3.80
C ARG A 345 -39.45 -25.57 -2.86
N PRO A 346 -39.94 -26.51 -2.00
CA PRO A 346 -39.05 -27.30 -1.17
C PRO A 346 -37.95 -28.00 -1.95
N GLY A 347 -36.71 -27.87 -1.50
CA GLY A 347 -35.55 -28.50 -2.13
C GLY A 347 -35.07 -27.89 -3.45
N SER A 348 -35.78 -26.92 -4.03
CA SER A 348 -35.36 -26.28 -5.29
C SER A 348 -34.09 -25.42 -5.13
N ARG A 349 -33.41 -25.15 -6.27
CA ARG A 349 -32.30 -24.22 -6.30
C ARG A 349 -32.80 -22.79 -6.27
N VAL A 350 -32.23 -21.96 -5.39
CA VAL A 350 -32.52 -20.53 -5.26
C VAL A 350 -31.26 -19.75 -5.58
N ARG A 351 -31.33 -18.89 -6.57
CA ARG A 351 -30.23 -17.99 -6.92
C ARG A 351 -30.40 -16.67 -6.19
N LEU A 352 -29.46 -16.36 -5.30
CA LEU A 352 -29.30 -15.04 -4.71
C LEU A 352 -28.51 -14.15 -5.67
N ARG A 353 -29.01 -12.99 -5.99
CA ARG A 353 -28.28 -11.96 -6.75
C ARG A 353 -27.92 -10.82 -5.83
N PHE A 354 -26.71 -10.31 -5.95
CA PHE A 354 -26.23 -9.19 -5.17
C PHE A 354 -25.16 -8.41 -5.92
N THR A 355 -24.92 -7.19 -5.51
CA THR A 355 -23.79 -6.37 -6.00
C THR A 355 -22.85 -6.06 -4.86
N LEU A 356 -21.55 -6.02 -5.17
CA LEU A 356 -20.47 -5.67 -4.27
C LEU A 356 -19.57 -4.65 -4.94
N ASP A 357 -19.03 -3.72 -4.16
CA ASP A 357 -18.08 -2.70 -4.62
C ASP A 357 -16.61 -3.15 -4.50
N ALA A 358 -16.34 -4.28 -3.83
CA ALA A 358 -15.00 -4.85 -3.71
C ALA A 358 -15.03 -6.39 -3.76
N PRO A 359 -13.89 -7.08 -4.06
CA PRO A 359 -13.77 -8.53 -3.92
C PRO A 359 -14.05 -8.95 -2.49
N ALA A 360 -14.86 -9.99 -2.29
CA ALA A 360 -15.24 -10.43 -0.96
C ALA A 360 -15.56 -11.93 -0.88
N LEU A 361 -15.34 -12.52 0.29
CA LEU A 361 -15.94 -13.80 0.66
C LEU A 361 -17.39 -13.56 1.09
N VAL A 362 -18.35 -14.05 0.33
CA VAL A 362 -19.76 -13.92 0.63
C VAL A 362 -20.29 -15.18 1.29
N ARG A 363 -20.90 -15.03 2.45
CA ARG A 363 -21.56 -16.11 3.20
C ARG A 363 -23.05 -15.82 3.34
N ALA A 364 -23.88 -16.68 2.74
CA ALA A 364 -25.34 -16.61 2.88
C ALA A 364 -25.87 -17.67 3.85
N ARG A 365 -26.74 -17.27 4.77
CA ARG A 365 -27.38 -18.14 5.75
C ARG A 365 -28.89 -18.00 5.66
N LEU A 366 -29.61 -19.15 5.67
CA LEU A 366 -31.04 -19.19 5.90
C LEU A 366 -31.33 -19.63 7.35
N LEU A 367 -32.13 -18.88 8.06
CA LEU A 367 -32.45 -19.12 9.45
C LEU A 367 -33.96 -19.33 9.62
N ARG A 368 -34.33 -20.26 10.51
CA ARG A 368 -35.70 -20.44 11.02
C ARG A 368 -35.67 -20.13 12.54
N GLY A 369 -36.26 -19.00 12.95
CA GLY A 369 -35.98 -18.41 14.26
C GLY A 369 -34.50 -18.04 14.38
N SER A 370 -33.83 -18.47 15.42
CA SER A 370 -32.38 -18.29 15.64
C SER A 370 -31.52 -19.37 14.99
N LYS A 371 -32.10 -20.52 14.59
CA LYS A 371 -31.34 -21.67 14.07
C LYS A 371 -31.02 -21.52 12.61
N THR A 372 -29.72 -21.62 12.25
CA THR A 372 -29.24 -21.68 10.87
C THR A 372 -29.57 -23.05 10.26
N VAL A 373 -30.25 -23.07 9.11
CA VAL A 373 -30.67 -24.30 8.42
C VAL A 373 -29.94 -24.54 7.10
N VAL A 374 -29.40 -23.48 6.48
CA VAL A 374 -28.58 -23.56 5.26
C VAL A 374 -27.48 -22.52 5.35
N THR A 375 -26.27 -22.92 4.96
CA THR A 375 -25.14 -22.00 4.77
C THR A 375 -24.46 -22.27 3.43
N ARG A 376 -24.08 -21.21 2.73
CA ARG A 376 -23.24 -21.25 1.52
C ARG A 376 -22.26 -20.10 1.53
N SER A 377 -21.05 -20.34 0.99
CA SER A 377 -20.02 -19.31 0.82
C SER A 377 -19.46 -19.38 -0.59
N ALA A 378 -19.00 -18.25 -1.10
CA ALA A 378 -18.24 -18.14 -2.34
C ALA A 378 -17.40 -16.87 -2.31
N SER A 379 -16.20 -16.92 -2.88
CA SER A 379 -15.41 -15.73 -3.20
C SER A 379 -15.96 -15.08 -4.46
N THR A 380 -16.05 -13.76 -4.48
CA THR A 380 -16.63 -13.00 -5.58
C THR A 380 -15.75 -11.81 -5.96
N ARG A 381 -15.82 -11.42 -7.24
CA ARG A 381 -15.24 -10.16 -7.74
C ARG A 381 -16.22 -9.01 -7.50
N PRO A 382 -15.77 -7.73 -7.64
CA PRO A 382 -16.66 -6.57 -7.63
C PRO A 382 -17.73 -6.66 -8.71
N GLY A 383 -18.85 -5.99 -8.50
CA GLY A 383 -19.97 -5.94 -9.44
C GLY A 383 -21.11 -6.91 -9.11
N ALA A 384 -21.90 -7.24 -10.13
CA ALA A 384 -23.04 -8.14 -9.98
C ALA A 384 -22.58 -9.60 -9.85
N ALA A 385 -23.00 -10.26 -8.80
CA ALA A 385 -22.65 -11.63 -8.51
C ALA A 385 -23.87 -12.46 -8.09
N SER A 386 -23.73 -13.78 -8.04
CA SER A 386 -24.80 -14.64 -7.55
C SER A 386 -24.27 -15.85 -6.78
N LEU A 387 -25.05 -16.29 -5.80
CA LEU A 387 -24.82 -17.49 -5.02
C LEU A 387 -26.05 -18.39 -5.07
N VAL A 388 -25.86 -19.69 -5.34
CA VAL A 388 -26.97 -20.64 -5.40
C VAL A 388 -27.01 -21.45 -4.11
N LEU A 389 -28.18 -21.44 -3.45
CA LEU A 389 -28.48 -22.33 -2.33
C LEU A 389 -29.68 -23.24 -2.63
N ARG A 390 -29.82 -24.30 -1.84
CA ARG A 390 -31.04 -25.13 -1.89
C ARG A 390 -32.05 -24.62 -0.88
N ALA A 391 -33.30 -24.46 -1.30
CA ALA A 391 -34.41 -24.16 -0.40
C ALA A 391 -34.59 -25.30 0.59
N PRO A 392 -34.89 -25.01 1.88
CA PRO A 392 -35.24 -26.03 2.85
C PRO A 392 -36.42 -26.91 2.38
N ARG A 393 -36.41 -28.20 2.75
CA ARG A 393 -37.51 -29.12 2.41
C ARG A 393 -38.81 -28.83 3.17
N ARG A 394 -38.69 -28.23 4.33
CA ARG A 394 -39.88 -27.85 5.15
C ARG A 394 -40.43 -26.51 4.66
N PRO A 395 -41.73 -26.42 4.35
CA PRO A 395 -42.36 -25.15 4.03
C PRO A 395 -42.30 -24.16 5.20
N GLY A 396 -42.30 -22.88 4.88
CA GLY A 396 -42.27 -21.84 5.90
C GLY A 396 -41.48 -20.59 5.44
N ARG A 397 -41.44 -19.61 6.34
CA ARG A 397 -40.69 -18.37 6.13
C ARG A 397 -39.33 -18.47 6.78
N TYR A 398 -38.29 -18.12 6.05
CA TYR A 398 -36.90 -18.14 6.46
C TYR A 398 -36.31 -16.75 6.35
N ARG A 399 -35.56 -16.34 7.38
CA ARG A 399 -34.74 -15.12 7.31
C ARG A 399 -33.47 -15.43 6.53
N LEU A 400 -33.16 -14.62 5.54
CA LEU A 400 -31.91 -14.67 4.76
C LEU A 400 -30.97 -13.61 5.33
N VAL A 401 -29.75 -14.02 5.65
CA VAL A 401 -28.65 -13.15 6.05
C VAL A 401 -27.50 -13.39 5.10
N VAL A 402 -27.06 -12.34 4.42
CA VAL A 402 -25.87 -12.36 3.56
C VAL A 402 -24.83 -11.47 4.20
N LEU A 403 -23.66 -12.03 4.45
CA LEU A 403 -22.50 -11.34 4.98
C LEU A 403 -21.40 -11.39 3.92
N ALA A 404 -20.84 -10.25 3.56
CA ALA A 404 -19.64 -10.14 2.73
C ALA A 404 -18.48 -9.70 3.61
N THR A 405 -17.32 -10.32 3.42
CA THR A 405 -16.06 -9.95 4.07
C THR A 405 -15.01 -9.77 2.99
N ALA A 406 -14.55 -8.54 2.81
CA ALA A 406 -13.46 -8.20 1.90
C ALA A 406 -12.11 -8.32 2.60
N SER A 407 -11.02 -8.26 1.82
CA SER A 407 -9.67 -8.10 2.36
C SER A 407 -9.61 -6.91 3.32
N GLY A 408 -8.77 -7.00 4.35
CA GLY A 408 -8.68 -5.99 5.40
C GLY A 408 -9.85 -6.00 6.39
N GLY A 409 -10.65 -7.09 6.44
CA GLY A 409 -11.69 -7.25 7.46
C GLY A 409 -12.95 -6.42 7.26
N ARG A 410 -13.06 -5.59 6.20
CA ARG A 410 -14.27 -4.83 5.89
C ARG A 410 -15.45 -5.76 5.69
N THR A 411 -16.56 -5.50 6.36
CA THR A 411 -17.74 -6.33 6.28
C THR A 411 -18.97 -5.55 5.87
N ALA A 412 -19.84 -6.19 5.10
CA ALA A 412 -21.17 -5.67 4.79
C ALA A 412 -22.23 -6.75 5.01
N ARG A 413 -23.40 -6.34 5.43
CA ARG A 413 -24.52 -7.25 5.73
C ARG A 413 -25.76 -6.80 4.99
N ALA A 414 -26.44 -7.76 4.34
CA ALA A 414 -27.77 -7.57 3.78
C ALA A 414 -28.74 -8.61 4.35
N ASN A 415 -29.96 -8.19 4.62
CA ASN A 415 -31.02 -9.06 5.09
C ASN A 415 -32.12 -9.19 4.04
N GLY A 416 -32.72 -10.38 3.99
CA GLY A 416 -33.81 -10.71 3.10
C GLY A 416 -34.69 -11.82 3.70
N SER A 417 -35.62 -12.31 2.91
CA SER A 417 -36.48 -13.43 3.28
C SER A 417 -36.62 -14.45 2.15
N LEU A 418 -36.80 -15.72 2.51
CA LEU A 418 -37.18 -16.78 1.60
C LEU A 418 -38.47 -17.43 2.11
N THR A 419 -39.52 -17.45 1.30
CA THR A 419 -40.74 -18.18 1.58
C THR A 419 -40.75 -19.48 0.77
N VAL A 420 -40.86 -20.61 1.46
CA VAL A 420 -40.96 -21.94 0.85
C VAL A 420 -42.42 -22.39 0.96
N THR A 421 -43.07 -22.57 -0.18
CA THR A 421 -44.50 -22.97 -0.24
C THR A 421 -44.63 -24.32 -0.96
N ARG A 422 -45.50 -25.20 -0.40
CA ARG A 422 -46.06 -26.34 -1.15
C ARG A 422 -47.07 -25.76 -2.14
N ARG A 423 -47.05 -26.19 -3.36
CA ARG A 423 -48.25 -26.19 -4.21
C ARG A 423 -48.93 -27.50 -4.03
#